data_a9c9e7e1e075125e03f6966519419c6a
#
_entry.id   a9c9e7e1e075125e03f6966519419c6a
#
_cell.length_a   1.000
_cell.length_b   1.000
_cell.length_c   1.000
_cell.angle_alpha   90.00
_cell.angle_beta   90.00
_cell.angle_gamma   90.00
#
_symmetry.space_group_name_H-M   'P 1'
#
loop_
_entity.id
_entity.type
_entity.pdbx_description
1 polymer ?
#
loop_
_entity_poly.entity_id
_entity_poly.type
_entity_poly.pdbx_seq_one_letter_code
_entity_poly.pdbx_strand_id
1 'polypeptide(L)'
;RQKMEALFAYLGETFGSNGCYISNWILGNEVNSASCYYYLGNVSFSKYISMYSEAFRCLHNAVRSTRASSKVFICLDNCWNQRNIFSVCYTSKSTLDKFASTVSKLQKGISWNVAYHAYSQPLTEAKFWSSVNEPLLTKSGETATFITMYNIEALTSYVKNHYGSDKRVFLSEQGFSSSYGGQVNQAASMALAYYKAAC
;
A
#
# COMPACT_ATOMS: atom_id res chain seq x y z
N ARG A 1 10.45 8.09 -20.07
CA ARG A 1 9.02 8.38 -19.94
C ARG A 1 8.22 7.76 -21.08
N GLN A 2 8.49 8.06 -22.34
CA GLN A 2 7.76 7.53 -23.51
C GLN A 2 7.61 6.00 -23.49
N LYS A 3 8.69 5.25 -23.21
CA LYS A 3 8.64 3.78 -23.13
C LYS A 3 7.70 3.28 -22.04
N MET A 4 7.68 3.96 -20.89
CA MET A 4 6.79 3.62 -19.78
C MET A 4 5.33 3.93 -20.11
N GLU A 5 5.05 5.07 -20.74
CA GLU A 5 3.72 5.44 -21.22
C GLU A 5 3.21 4.42 -22.25
N ALA A 6 4.05 4.01 -23.21
CA ALA A 6 3.71 3.00 -24.21
C ALA A 6 3.42 1.62 -23.57
N LEU A 7 4.23 1.20 -22.59
CA LEU A 7 4.01 -0.04 -21.86
C LEU A 7 2.67 -0.02 -21.11
N PHE A 8 2.39 1.05 -20.37
CA PHE A 8 1.15 1.15 -19.62
C PHE A 8 -0.09 1.28 -20.53
N ALA A 9 0.03 1.95 -21.68
CA ALA A 9 -1.02 1.98 -22.68
C ALA A 9 -1.30 0.57 -23.22
N TYR A 10 -0.27 -0.16 -23.60
CA TYR A 10 -0.41 -1.55 -24.04
C TYR A 10 -1.07 -2.45 -22.99
N LEU A 11 -0.63 -2.36 -21.72
CA LEU A 11 -1.25 -3.11 -20.62
C LEU A 11 -2.72 -2.72 -20.40
N GLY A 12 -3.02 -1.41 -20.44
CA GLY A 12 -4.37 -0.90 -20.31
C GLY A 12 -5.30 -1.39 -21.43
N GLU A 13 -4.84 -1.37 -22.67
CA GLU A 13 -5.58 -1.89 -23.84
C GLU A 13 -5.78 -3.41 -23.74
N THR A 14 -4.70 -4.15 -23.41
CA THR A 14 -4.73 -5.61 -23.35
C THR A 14 -5.65 -6.13 -22.25
N PHE A 15 -5.62 -5.51 -21.06
CA PHE A 15 -6.30 -6.00 -19.87
C PHE A 15 -7.43 -5.07 -19.37
N GLY A 16 -7.77 -4.04 -20.10
CA GLY A 16 -8.82 -3.09 -19.73
C GLY A 16 -10.17 -3.33 -20.42
N SER A 17 -10.20 -4.16 -21.47
CA SER A 17 -11.39 -4.39 -22.31
C SER A 17 -11.65 -5.90 -22.53
N ASN A 18 -12.86 -6.24 -22.98
CA ASN A 18 -13.22 -7.56 -23.50
C ASN A 18 -13.22 -8.75 -22.53
N GLY A 19 -14.26 -8.84 -21.68
CA GLY A 19 -14.65 -10.08 -20.98
C GLY A 19 -13.82 -10.40 -19.73
N CYS A 20 -12.50 -10.53 -19.84
CA CYS A 20 -11.59 -10.69 -18.70
C CYS A 20 -10.73 -9.43 -18.55
N TYR A 21 -11.03 -8.58 -17.57
CA TYR A 21 -10.32 -7.32 -17.37
C TYR A 21 -9.76 -7.18 -15.95
N ILE A 22 -8.65 -6.48 -15.84
CA ILE A 22 -8.08 -6.06 -14.56
C ILE A 22 -8.75 -4.77 -14.12
N SER A 23 -9.41 -4.79 -12.96
CA SER A 23 -10.06 -3.60 -12.39
C SER A 23 -9.21 -2.87 -11.36
N ASN A 24 -8.26 -3.56 -10.74
CA ASN A 24 -7.39 -3.00 -9.70
C ASN A 24 -5.92 -3.16 -10.11
N TRP A 25 -5.19 -2.05 -10.13
CA TRP A 25 -3.81 -1.97 -10.59
C TRP A 25 -2.93 -1.46 -9.46
N ILE A 26 -1.91 -2.20 -9.08
CA ILE A 26 -0.94 -1.80 -8.07
C ILE A 26 0.36 -1.42 -8.75
N LEU A 27 0.88 -0.21 -8.49
CA LEU A 27 2.15 0.22 -9.02
C LEU A 27 3.27 0.03 -8.00
N GLY A 28 4.14 -0.94 -8.29
CA GLY A 28 5.27 -1.28 -7.44
C GLY A 28 4.87 -2.12 -6.24
N ASN A 29 5.87 -2.55 -5.47
CA ASN A 29 5.72 -3.30 -4.23
C ASN A 29 6.38 -2.53 -3.09
N GLU A 30 5.68 -2.35 -1.96
CA GLU A 30 6.19 -1.71 -0.73
C GLU A 30 7.10 -0.51 -1.01
N VAL A 31 6.57 0.46 -1.75
CA VAL A 31 7.38 1.56 -2.30
C VAL A 31 8.06 2.43 -1.23
N ASN A 32 7.62 2.38 0.02
CA ASN A 32 8.30 3.01 1.14
C ASN A 32 9.60 2.26 1.53
N SER A 33 9.68 0.96 1.31
CA SER A 33 10.89 0.14 1.48
C SER A 33 11.73 0.10 0.21
N ALA A 34 12.10 1.28 -0.28
CA ALA A 34 12.62 1.54 -1.62
C ALA A 34 13.84 0.70 -1.99
N SER A 35 14.83 0.56 -1.10
CA SER A 35 16.05 -0.21 -1.39
C SER A 35 15.80 -1.71 -1.55
N CYS A 36 14.67 -2.22 -1.05
CA CYS A 36 14.33 -3.63 -1.11
C CYS A 36 13.46 -3.97 -2.31
N TYR A 37 12.44 -3.14 -2.57
CA TYR A 37 11.34 -3.54 -3.46
C TYR A 37 11.04 -2.58 -4.60
N TYR A 38 11.50 -1.32 -4.50
CA TYR A 38 11.22 -0.32 -5.55
C TYR A 38 12.36 0.70 -5.69
N TYR A 39 13.54 0.22 -6.05
CA TYR A 39 14.73 1.07 -6.10
C TYR A 39 14.77 1.94 -7.37
N LEU A 40 14.79 3.26 -7.19
CA LEU A 40 14.88 4.26 -8.27
C LEU A 40 16.24 4.99 -8.30
N GLY A 41 17.27 4.39 -7.72
CA GLY A 41 18.59 5.00 -7.58
C GLY A 41 18.78 5.75 -6.26
N ASN A 42 20.00 6.21 -6.03
CA ASN A 42 20.33 6.99 -4.83
C ASN A 42 19.94 8.46 -5.04
N VAL A 43 18.67 8.75 -4.75
CA VAL A 43 18.07 10.08 -4.93
C VAL A 43 17.44 10.56 -3.62
N SER A 44 17.23 11.88 -3.49
CA SER A 44 16.50 12.42 -2.32
C SER A 44 15.05 11.89 -2.27
N PHE A 45 14.47 11.84 -1.08
CA PHE A 45 13.09 11.42 -0.88
C PHE A 45 12.09 12.20 -1.75
N SER A 46 12.26 13.51 -1.85
CA SER A 46 11.40 14.34 -2.70
C SER A 46 11.52 13.98 -4.18
N LYS A 47 12.74 13.68 -4.66
CA LYS A 47 12.97 13.23 -6.03
C LYS A 47 12.37 11.84 -6.26
N TYR A 48 12.57 10.93 -5.30
CA TYR A 48 12.00 9.59 -5.32
C TYR A 48 10.47 9.62 -5.50
N ILE A 49 9.78 10.37 -4.63
CA ILE A 49 8.32 10.51 -4.70
C ILE A 49 7.87 11.20 -5.99
N SER A 50 8.62 12.20 -6.48
CA SER A 50 8.31 12.84 -7.76
C SER A 50 8.37 11.85 -8.92
N MET A 51 9.41 11.01 -8.98
CA MET A 51 9.55 9.98 -10.02
C MET A 51 8.44 8.92 -9.93
N TYR A 52 8.15 8.45 -8.73
CA TYR A 52 7.06 7.50 -8.48
C TYR A 52 5.69 8.09 -8.88
N SER A 53 5.41 9.31 -8.48
CA SER A 53 4.14 9.99 -8.78
C SER A 53 3.93 10.20 -10.29
N GLU A 54 5.00 10.48 -11.05
CA GLU A 54 4.94 10.54 -12.52
C GLU A 54 4.61 9.17 -13.13
N ALA A 55 5.23 8.09 -12.64
CA ALA A 55 4.92 6.74 -13.09
C ALA A 55 3.47 6.37 -12.75
N PHE A 56 3.01 6.71 -11.55
CA PHE A 56 1.65 6.50 -11.09
C PHE A 56 0.63 7.22 -11.99
N ARG A 57 0.90 8.50 -12.32
CA ARG A 57 0.07 9.28 -13.23
C ARG A 57 -0.02 8.63 -14.62
N CYS A 58 1.10 8.14 -15.15
CA CYS A 58 1.12 7.47 -16.46
C CYS A 58 0.26 6.20 -16.43
N LEU A 59 0.41 5.34 -15.41
CA LEU A 59 -0.41 4.15 -15.25
C LEU A 59 -1.89 4.51 -15.09
N HIS A 60 -2.20 5.45 -14.19
CA HIS A 60 -3.57 5.90 -13.94
C HIS A 60 -4.26 6.34 -15.25
N ASN A 61 -3.61 7.20 -16.04
CA ASN A 61 -4.18 7.70 -17.28
C ASN A 61 -4.36 6.57 -18.31
N ALA A 62 -3.37 5.70 -18.45
CA ALA A 62 -3.42 4.59 -19.40
C ALA A 62 -4.58 3.62 -19.11
N VAL A 63 -4.68 3.12 -17.86
CA VAL A 63 -5.71 2.13 -17.53
C VAL A 63 -7.12 2.72 -17.49
N ARG A 64 -7.24 4.00 -17.13
CA ARG A 64 -8.55 4.67 -17.08
C ARG A 64 -9.02 5.21 -18.44
N SER A 65 -8.13 5.42 -19.40
CA SER A 65 -8.53 5.71 -20.77
C SER A 65 -9.26 4.55 -21.42
N THR A 66 -8.87 3.32 -21.08
CA THR A 66 -9.53 2.10 -21.57
C THR A 66 -10.74 1.73 -20.71
N ARG A 67 -10.62 1.85 -19.38
CA ARG A 67 -11.68 1.52 -18.44
C ARG A 67 -11.76 2.55 -17.31
N ALA A 68 -12.72 3.47 -17.41
CA ALA A 68 -12.90 4.57 -16.45
C ALA A 68 -13.12 4.15 -15.00
N SER A 69 -13.63 2.91 -14.75
CA SER A 69 -13.82 2.34 -13.41
C SER A 69 -12.58 1.71 -12.79
N SER A 70 -11.48 1.55 -13.55
CA SER A 70 -10.22 1.00 -13.03
C SER A 70 -9.69 1.82 -11.86
N LYS A 71 -9.17 1.11 -10.85
CA LYS A 71 -8.56 1.72 -9.65
C LYS A 71 -7.06 1.47 -9.64
N VAL A 72 -6.31 2.48 -9.25
CA VAL A 72 -4.86 2.41 -9.14
C VAL A 72 -4.46 2.63 -7.68
N PHE A 73 -3.51 1.84 -7.21
CA PHE A 73 -3.10 1.78 -5.81
C PHE A 73 -1.59 2.05 -5.68
N ILE A 74 -1.22 2.85 -4.68
CA ILE A 74 0.12 2.88 -4.12
C ILE A 74 0.25 1.71 -3.15
N CYS A 75 1.39 0.99 -3.15
CA CYS A 75 1.61 -0.17 -2.28
C CYS A 75 2.59 0.16 -1.16
N LEU A 76 2.19 -0.09 0.08
CA LEU A 76 2.92 0.25 1.30
C LEU A 76 2.99 -0.94 2.25
N ASP A 77 4.07 -1.02 3.05
CA ASP A 77 4.26 -2.02 4.11
C ASP A 77 3.73 -1.56 5.48
N ASN A 78 3.87 -2.40 6.51
CA ASN A 78 3.40 -2.15 7.87
C ASN A 78 4.23 -1.12 8.67
N CYS A 79 5.38 -0.66 8.14
CA CYS A 79 6.28 0.29 8.80
C CYS A 79 5.73 1.72 8.72
N TRP A 80 4.72 2.03 9.56
CA TRP A 80 3.89 3.23 9.41
C TRP A 80 4.62 4.53 9.80
N ASN A 81 5.03 4.70 11.06
CA ASN A 81 5.85 5.83 11.52
C ASN A 81 7.30 5.45 11.81
N GLN A 82 7.68 4.21 11.58
CA GLN A 82 9.05 3.74 11.63
C GLN A 82 9.45 3.25 10.23
N ARG A 83 10.64 3.60 9.77
CA ARG A 83 11.18 3.06 8.53
C ARG A 83 11.73 1.66 8.75
N ASN A 84 11.77 0.85 7.71
CA ASN A 84 12.50 -0.40 7.69
C ASN A 84 14.00 -0.16 7.95
N ILE A 85 14.71 -1.16 8.44
CA ILE A 85 16.13 -1.10 8.85
C ILE A 85 17.10 -0.97 7.66
N PHE A 86 16.66 -1.22 6.44
CA PHE A 86 17.49 -1.14 5.24
C PHE A 86 17.83 0.30 4.86
N SER A 87 18.90 0.48 4.06
CA SER A 87 19.58 1.77 3.88
C SER A 87 18.71 2.89 3.27
N VAL A 88 17.91 2.60 2.26
CA VAL A 88 17.04 3.57 1.60
C VAL A 88 15.59 3.14 1.80
N CYS A 89 15.05 3.45 2.98
CA CYS A 89 13.66 3.18 3.33
C CYS A 89 13.03 4.41 3.98
N TYR A 90 11.74 4.55 3.80
CA TYR A 90 10.92 5.64 4.32
C TYR A 90 9.80 5.06 5.17
N THR A 91 9.10 5.89 5.92
CA THR A 91 7.88 5.46 6.62
C THR A 91 6.72 5.41 5.63
N SER A 92 5.81 4.46 5.80
CA SER A 92 4.61 4.36 4.96
C SER A 92 3.76 5.62 5.03
N LYS A 93 3.62 6.21 6.25
CA LYS A 93 2.91 7.47 6.46
C LYS A 93 3.53 8.62 5.66
N SER A 94 4.83 8.87 5.82
CA SER A 94 5.49 9.98 5.10
C SER A 94 5.47 9.78 3.58
N THR A 95 5.56 8.54 3.13
CA THR A 95 5.46 8.18 1.71
C THR A 95 4.08 8.50 1.17
N LEU A 96 3.03 8.08 1.88
CA LEU A 96 1.64 8.35 1.50
C LEU A 96 1.35 9.85 1.46
N ASP A 97 1.71 10.58 2.51
CA ASP A 97 1.45 12.02 2.62
C ASP A 97 2.15 12.82 1.51
N LYS A 98 3.42 12.49 1.27
CA LYS A 98 4.20 13.15 0.22
C LYS A 98 3.69 12.77 -1.18
N PHE A 99 3.33 11.51 -1.40
CA PHE A 99 2.74 11.04 -2.64
C PHE A 99 1.42 11.78 -2.92
N ALA A 100 0.48 11.79 -1.96
CA ALA A 100 -0.82 12.41 -2.12
C ALA A 100 -0.71 13.90 -2.49
N SER A 101 0.19 14.63 -1.80
CA SER A 101 0.44 16.04 -2.10
C SER A 101 1.14 16.26 -3.46
N THR A 102 1.97 15.32 -3.89
CA THR A 102 2.70 15.42 -5.15
C THR A 102 1.79 15.09 -6.34
N VAL A 103 1.07 13.99 -6.28
CA VAL A 103 0.22 13.53 -7.39
C VAL A 103 -0.93 14.51 -7.67
N SER A 104 -1.49 15.15 -6.64
CA SER A 104 -2.53 16.16 -6.79
C SER A 104 -2.06 17.44 -7.52
N LYS A 105 -0.77 17.76 -7.42
CA LYS A 105 -0.14 18.88 -8.11
C LYS A 105 0.22 18.54 -9.55
N LEU A 106 0.50 17.28 -9.86
CA LEU A 106 0.87 16.85 -11.21
C LEU A 106 -0.31 16.89 -12.15
N GLN A 107 -1.48 16.51 -11.69
CA GLN A 107 -2.68 16.48 -12.51
C GLN A 107 -3.94 16.48 -11.62
N LYS A 108 -4.89 17.37 -11.92
CA LYS A 108 -6.21 17.35 -11.28
C LYS A 108 -6.97 16.07 -11.67
N GLY A 109 -7.75 15.53 -10.74
CA GLY A 109 -8.62 14.37 -10.99
C GLY A 109 -7.94 13.01 -10.97
N ILE A 110 -6.65 12.92 -10.60
CA ILE A 110 -6.05 11.61 -10.35
C ILE A 110 -6.69 10.98 -9.12
N SER A 111 -7.37 9.86 -9.34
CA SER A 111 -7.90 9.01 -8.28
C SER A 111 -6.85 7.96 -7.91
N TRP A 112 -6.55 7.85 -6.62
CA TRP A 112 -5.62 6.85 -6.10
C TRP A 112 -6.20 6.15 -4.87
N ASN A 113 -5.67 4.97 -4.57
CA ASN A 113 -6.07 4.13 -3.45
C ASN A 113 -4.81 3.54 -2.80
N VAL A 114 -4.96 2.82 -1.71
CA VAL A 114 -3.85 2.23 -0.95
C VAL A 114 -3.93 0.71 -1.00
N ALA A 115 -2.90 0.06 -1.53
CA ALA A 115 -2.59 -1.34 -1.29
C ALA A 115 -1.66 -1.41 -0.07
N TYR A 116 -1.91 -2.34 0.84
CA TYR A 116 -1.22 -2.37 2.11
C TYR A 116 -0.92 -3.79 2.56
N HIS A 117 0.29 -3.99 3.12
CA HIS A 117 0.74 -5.26 3.65
C HIS A 117 0.73 -5.18 5.18
N ALA A 118 -0.35 -5.67 5.78
CA ALA A 118 -0.61 -5.56 7.21
C ALA A 118 0.01 -6.70 8.03
N TYR A 119 1.23 -7.12 7.70
CA TYR A 119 1.94 -8.18 8.39
C TYR A 119 2.10 -7.91 9.88
N SER A 120 2.20 -8.98 10.67
CA SER A 120 2.43 -8.91 12.11
C SER A 120 3.77 -8.24 12.45
N GLN A 121 3.83 -7.64 13.63
CA GLN A 121 5.07 -7.10 14.17
C GLN A 121 5.29 -7.66 15.59
N PRO A 122 6.32 -8.51 15.79
CA PRO A 122 7.25 -9.03 14.77
C PRO A 122 6.57 -9.99 13.77
N LEU A 123 7.21 -10.20 12.62
CA LEU A 123 6.69 -11.11 11.56
C LEU A 123 6.46 -12.55 12.05
N THR A 124 7.17 -12.95 13.10
CA THR A 124 7.06 -14.26 13.74
C THR A 124 5.81 -14.44 14.60
N GLU A 125 5.13 -13.34 14.97
CA GLU A 125 3.91 -13.42 15.77
C GLU A 125 2.72 -13.83 14.91
N ALA A 126 2.30 -15.09 15.09
CA ALA A 126 1.14 -15.62 14.38
C ALA A 126 -0.19 -15.03 14.89
N LYS A 127 -0.26 -14.75 16.20
CA LYS A 127 -1.48 -14.23 16.84
C LYS A 127 -1.50 -12.70 16.73
N PHE A 128 -1.98 -12.15 15.64
CA PHE A 128 -2.01 -10.70 15.47
C PHE A 128 -2.85 -9.97 16.53
N TRP A 129 -3.75 -10.66 17.22
CA TRP A 129 -4.51 -10.12 18.36
C TRP A 129 -3.71 -10.11 19.67
N SER A 130 -2.48 -10.61 19.69
CA SER A 130 -1.62 -10.58 20.89
C SER A 130 -1.24 -9.14 21.23
N SER A 131 -1.19 -8.84 22.52
CA SER A 131 -0.83 -7.52 23.06
C SER A 131 0.68 -7.31 23.18
N VAL A 132 1.53 -8.23 22.70
CA VAL A 132 3.00 -8.20 22.91
C VAL A 132 3.64 -6.87 22.48
N ASN A 133 3.13 -6.24 21.42
CA ASN A 133 3.65 -4.96 20.92
C ASN A 133 2.60 -3.84 20.94
N GLU A 134 1.61 -3.91 21.81
CA GLU A 134 0.50 -2.96 21.87
C GLU A 134 0.94 -1.47 21.94
N PRO A 135 2.02 -1.08 22.66
CA PRO A 135 2.49 0.31 22.65
C PRO A 135 2.91 0.81 21.25
N LEU A 136 3.32 -0.09 20.36
CA LEU A 136 3.73 0.24 18.99
C LEU A 136 2.55 0.18 18.00
N LEU A 137 1.44 -0.44 18.42
CA LEU A 137 0.26 -0.74 17.61
C LEU A 137 -0.96 0.07 18.06
N THR A 138 -0.78 1.37 18.31
CA THR A 138 -1.89 2.23 18.73
C THR A 138 -2.97 2.29 17.65
N LYS A 139 -4.21 2.56 18.05
CA LYS A 139 -5.37 2.66 17.13
C LYS A 139 -5.49 4.03 16.45
N SER A 140 -4.46 4.87 16.56
CA SER A 140 -4.40 6.17 15.90
C SER A 140 -3.37 6.15 14.78
N GLY A 141 -3.76 6.48 13.56
CA GLY A 141 -2.85 6.64 12.43
C GLY A 141 -1.83 7.77 12.60
N GLU A 142 -2.04 8.69 13.57
CA GLU A 142 -1.05 9.71 13.88
C GLU A 142 0.11 9.17 14.73
N THR A 143 -0.14 8.23 15.61
CA THR A 143 0.81 7.79 16.64
C THR A 143 1.26 6.34 16.49
N ALA A 144 0.57 5.51 15.70
CA ALA A 144 0.97 4.13 15.47
C ALA A 144 2.39 4.06 14.89
N THR A 145 3.27 3.26 15.49
CA THR A 145 4.60 2.98 14.95
C THR A 145 4.49 2.03 13.77
N PHE A 146 3.71 0.95 13.95
CA PHE A 146 3.35 0.01 12.90
C PHE A 146 1.83 -0.06 12.76
N ILE A 147 1.36 -0.35 11.56
CA ILE A 147 -0.03 -0.74 11.33
C ILE A 147 -0.04 -2.16 10.77
N THR A 148 -0.67 -3.06 11.53
CA THR A 148 -0.81 -4.49 11.25
C THR A 148 -2.29 -4.85 11.21
N MET A 149 -2.64 -6.13 11.06
CA MET A 149 -4.03 -6.56 11.22
C MET A 149 -4.60 -6.27 12.61
N TYR A 150 -3.76 -6.12 13.64
CA TYR A 150 -4.23 -5.75 14.99
C TYR A 150 -4.95 -4.40 15.01
N ASN A 151 -4.35 -3.39 14.37
CA ASN A 151 -4.81 -2.00 14.39
C ASN A 151 -5.08 -1.43 12.99
N ILE A 152 -5.56 -2.26 12.05
CA ILE A 152 -5.79 -1.86 10.65
C ILE A 152 -6.78 -0.69 10.52
N GLU A 153 -7.67 -0.52 11.48
CA GLU A 153 -8.58 0.62 11.57
C GLU A 153 -7.85 1.96 11.70
N ALA A 154 -6.62 1.97 12.21
CA ALA A 154 -5.78 3.17 12.23
C ALA A 154 -5.47 3.67 10.82
N LEU A 155 -5.18 2.75 9.88
CA LEU A 155 -4.94 3.08 8.48
C LEU A 155 -6.21 3.59 7.80
N THR A 156 -7.30 2.84 7.91
CA THR A 156 -8.55 3.20 7.24
C THR A 156 -9.11 4.53 7.73
N SER A 157 -9.03 4.79 9.03
CA SER A 157 -9.42 6.06 9.63
C SER A 157 -8.50 7.21 9.19
N TYR A 158 -7.18 6.98 9.16
CA TYR A 158 -6.22 7.96 8.69
C TYR A 158 -6.49 8.36 7.23
N VAL A 159 -6.60 7.37 6.36
CA VAL A 159 -6.88 7.60 4.92
C VAL A 159 -8.19 8.35 4.73
N LYS A 160 -9.25 7.94 5.43
CA LYS A 160 -10.56 8.59 5.34
C LYS A 160 -10.53 10.05 5.81
N ASN A 161 -9.87 10.31 6.94
CA ASN A 161 -9.86 11.63 7.56
C ASN A 161 -8.98 12.63 6.80
N HIS A 162 -7.87 12.19 6.21
CA HIS A 162 -6.92 13.07 5.51
C HIS A 162 -7.18 13.20 4.00
N TYR A 163 -7.78 12.16 3.37
CA TYR A 163 -7.86 12.09 1.91
C TYR A 163 -9.25 11.82 1.36
N GLY A 164 -10.22 11.59 2.23
CA GLY A 164 -11.63 11.42 1.85
C GLY A 164 -12.09 9.96 1.87
N SER A 165 -13.41 9.80 1.98
CA SER A 165 -14.08 8.49 2.13
C SER A 165 -14.18 7.70 0.81
N ASP A 166 -13.80 8.31 -0.31
CA ASP A 166 -13.77 7.67 -1.62
C ASP A 166 -12.54 6.77 -1.81
N LYS A 167 -11.53 6.90 -0.95
CA LYS A 167 -10.31 6.09 -1.00
C LYS A 167 -10.58 4.68 -0.52
N ARG A 168 -9.99 3.71 -1.22
CA ARG A 168 -10.05 2.29 -0.85
C ARG A 168 -8.71 1.84 -0.26
N VAL A 169 -8.80 0.99 0.75
CA VAL A 169 -7.66 0.23 1.28
C VAL A 169 -7.85 -1.22 0.82
N PHE A 170 -6.82 -1.78 0.21
CA PHE A 170 -6.77 -3.14 -0.29
C PHE A 170 -5.61 -3.87 0.38
N LEU A 171 -5.89 -4.89 1.16
CA LEU A 171 -4.87 -5.75 1.76
C LEU A 171 -4.37 -6.71 0.69
N SER A 172 -3.33 -6.29 -0.04
CA SER A 172 -2.81 -7.03 -1.20
C SER A 172 -1.89 -8.18 -0.84
N GLU A 173 -1.28 -8.11 0.35
CA GLU A 173 -0.51 -9.21 0.93
C GLU A 173 -0.85 -9.33 2.41
N GLN A 174 -1.05 -10.59 2.86
CA GLN A 174 -1.28 -10.92 4.25
C GLN A 174 -0.85 -12.37 4.50
N GLY A 175 -0.12 -12.60 5.57
CA GLY A 175 0.28 -13.92 5.99
C GLY A 175 0.66 -13.96 7.46
N PHE A 176 0.66 -15.15 8.04
CA PHE A 176 1.02 -15.38 9.44
C PHE A 176 1.96 -16.58 9.53
N SER A 177 2.97 -16.48 10.40
CA SER A 177 3.98 -17.52 10.57
C SER A 177 3.40 -18.75 11.26
N SER A 178 3.63 -19.95 10.69
CA SER A 178 3.38 -21.22 11.36
C SER A 178 4.59 -21.70 12.20
N SER A 179 5.78 -21.19 11.88
CA SER A 179 7.03 -21.67 12.50
C SER A 179 7.12 -21.38 14.00
N TYR A 180 6.56 -20.26 14.45
CA TYR A 180 6.60 -19.85 15.86
C TYR A 180 5.25 -20.00 16.58
N GLY A 181 4.15 -19.85 15.83
CA GLY A 181 2.81 -19.92 16.41
C GLY A 181 2.08 -21.24 16.20
N GLY A 182 2.61 -22.12 15.35
CA GLY A 182 1.96 -23.37 14.93
C GLY A 182 0.83 -23.14 13.92
N GLN A 183 0.45 -24.20 13.22
CA GLN A 183 -0.53 -24.18 12.13
C GLN A 183 -1.94 -23.76 12.61
N VAL A 184 -2.33 -24.13 13.84
CA VAL A 184 -3.64 -23.78 14.40
C VAL A 184 -3.76 -22.26 14.57
N ASN A 185 -2.73 -21.60 15.13
CA ASN A 185 -2.74 -20.15 15.29
C ASN A 185 -2.63 -19.42 13.94
N GLN A 186 -1.87 -19.97 12.99
CA GLN A 186 -1.84 -19.45 11.62
C GLN A 186 -3.25 -19.47 10.98
N ALA A 187 -3.93 -20.61 11.04
CA ALA A 187 -5.29 -20.75 10.48
C ALA A 187 -6.28 -19.82 11.17
N ALA A 188 -6.24 -19.71 12.50
CA ALA A 188 -7.09 -18.81 13.26
C ALA A 188 -6.83 -17.34 12.86
N SER A 189 -5.56 -16.95 12.68
CA SER A 189 -5.21 -15.60 12.26
C SER A 189 -5.69 -15.28 10.86
N MET A 190 -5.58 -16.22 9.93
CA MET A 190 -6.14 -16.05 8.58
C MET A 190 -7.66 -15.83 8.63
N ALA A 191 -8.39 -16.68 9.36
CA ALA A 191 -9.85 -16.54 9.48
C ALA A 191 -10.26 -15.20 10.12
N LEU A 192 -9.61 -14.81 11.22
CA LEU A 192 -9.88 -13.54 11.90
C LEU A 192 -9.48 -12.32 11.07
N ALA A 193 -8.39 -12.41 10.29
CA ALA A 193 -8.01 -11.32 9.39
C ALA A 193 -9.06 -11.10 8.30
N TYR A 194 -9.57 -12.16 7.69
CA TYR A 194 -10.68 -12.07 6.74
C TYR A 194 -11.94 -11.46 7.38
N TYR A 195 -12.31 -11.94 8.55
CA TYR A 195 -13.47 -11.41 9.29
C TYR A 195 -13.29 -9.90 9.57
N LYS A 196 -12.13 -9.50 10.11
CA LYS A 196 -11.81 -8.10 10.42
C LYS A 196 -11.79 -7.20 9.18
N ALA A 197 -11.35 -7.71 8.04
CA ALA A 197 -11.34 -6.95 6.79
C ALA A 197 -12.74 -6.81 6.16
N ALA A 198 -13.69 -7.71 6.49
CA ALA A 198 -15.06 -7.68 5.98
C ALA A 198 -16.01 -6.82 6.83
N CYS A 199 -15.69 -6.62 8.12
CA CYS A 199 -16.48 -5.82 9.07
C CYS A 199 -15.97 -4.38 9.20
#